data_567e93713e0ac266d900e1ca469da6ab
#
_entry.id   567e93713e0ac266d900e1ca469da6ab
#
_cell.length_a   1.000
_cell.length_b   1.000
_cell.length_c   1.000
_cell.angle_alpha   90.00
_cell.angle_beta   90.00
_cell.angle_gamma   90.00
#
_symmetry.space_group_name_H-M   'P 1'
#
loop_
_entity.id
_entity.type
_entity.pdbx_description
1 polymer ?
#
loop_
_entity_poly.entity_id
_entity_poly.type
_entity_poly.pdbx_seq_one_letter_code
_entity_poly.pdbx_strand_id
1 'polypeptide(L)'
;SDSWFDDMTTGVEQLKKDTGLNVSVQVPETGDAASQISIMEDLIAQGVDAICIVPNDPDALVPTIEKAKESGIVVVTHEAPGIAENVDLDVEAFVNEEFGKLFGEKLAKSMDGKGQYAGFVGGLTMETHMAWYKAAIEYIKENYPDMECVTEEPYEDGNSVDGAHDKTLEILKAYPDIKGLFDCSAHGGG
;
A
#
# COMPACT_ATOMS: atom_id res chain seq x y z
N SER A 1 1.87 -11.53 -10.98
CA SER A 1 1.60 -10.09 -11.21
C SER A 1 0.45 -9.69 -10.33
N ASP A 2 0.55 -8.56 -9.72
CA ASP A 2 -0.48 -7.98 -8.89
C ASP A 2 -1.58 -7.41 -9.78
N SER A 3 -2.83 -7.85 -9.60
CA SER A 3 -3.97 -7.45 -10.44
C SER A 3 -4.20 -5.92 -10.42
N TRP A 4 -3.84 -5.26 -9.32
CA TRP A 4 -3.95 -3.81 -9.18
C TRP A 4 -3.00 -3.07 -10.14
N PHE A 5 -1.77 -3.54 -10.29
CA PHE A 5 -0.82 -2.98 -11.25
C PHE A 5 -1.19 -3.31 -12.72
N ASP A 6 -1.93 -4.38 -12.97
CA ASP A 6 -2.46 -4.68 -14.31
C ASP A 6 -3.51 -3.65 -14.74
N ASP A 7 -4.38 -3.20 -13.81
CA ASP A 7 -5.35 -2.13 -14.04
C ASP A 7 -4.65 -0.79 -14.27
N MET A 8 -3.61 -0.48 -13.48
CA MET A 8 -2.79 0.73 -13.67
C MET A 8 -2.10 0.70 -15.06
N THR A 9 -1.54 -0.43 -15.47
CA THR A 9 -0.93 -0.60 -16.79
C THR A 9 -1.95 -0.36 -17.90
N THR A 10 -3.18 -0.85 -17.73
CA THR A 10 -4.28 -0.61 -18.67
C THR A 10 -4.62 0.88 -18.76
N GLY A 11 -4.65 1.60 -17.62
CA GLY A 11 -4.84 3.04 -17.57
C GLY A 11 -3.73 3.81 -18.29
N VAL A 12 -2.47 3.41 -18.12
CA VAL A 12 -1.32 4.01 -18.82
C VAL A 12 -1.41 3.80 -20.34
N GLU A 13 -1.79 2.61 -20.81
CA GLU A 13 -1.98 2.34 -22.23
C GLU A 13 -3.13 3.17 -22.84
N GLN A 14 -4.19 3.42 -22.06
CA GLN A 14 -5.26 4.32 -22.47
C GLN A 14 -4.78 5.77 -22.56
N LEU A 15 -4.01 6.23 -21.55
CA LEU A 15 -3.40 7.57 -21.55
C LEU A 15 -2.53 7.78 -22.81
N LYS A 16 -1.70 6.81 -23.17
CA LYS A 16 -0.87 6.87 -24.40
C LYS A 16 -1.72 7.07 -25.66
N LYS A 17 -2.84 6.33 -25.77
CA LYS A 17 -3.76 6.43 -26.90
C LYS A 17 -4.44 7.80 -26.98
N ASP A 18 -4.87 8.32 -25.85
CA ASP A 18 -5.68 9.54 -25.79
C ASP A 18 -4.83 10.80 -25.96
N THR A 19 -3.58 10.78 -25.51
CA THR A 19 -2.71 11.96 -25.46
C THR A 19 -1.54 11.93 -26.44
N GLY A 20 -1.14 10.76 -26.89
CA GLY A 20 0.09 10.56 -27.69
C GLY A 20 1.38 10.70 -26.87
N LEU A 21 1.31 10.78 -25.53
CA LEU A 21 2.48 10.84 -24.66
C LEU A 21 3.28 9.54 -24.73
N ASN A 22 4.61 9.65 -24.63
CA ASN A 22 5.50 8.52 -24.51
C ASN A 22 5.63 8.13 -23.03
N VAL A 23 4.81 7.19 -22.59
CA VAL A 23 4.76 6.71 -21.19
C VAL A 23 5.12 5.24 -21.14
N SER A 24 5.85 4.81 -20.12
CA SER A 24 6.15 3.40 -19.85
C SER A 24 5.90 3.10 -18.37
N VAL A 25 5.55 1.85 -18.07
CA VAL A 25 5.46 1.34 -16.71
C VAL A 25 6.71 0.52 -16.43
N GLN A 26 7.32 0.76 -15.27
CA GLN A 26 8.42 -0.05 -14.76
C GLN A 26 8.02 -0.62 -13.41
N VAL A 27 8.20 -1.93 -13.24
CA VAL A 27 7.88 -2.64 -12.00
C VAL A 27 9.20 -3.14 -11.43
N PRO A 28 9.54 -2.84 -10.17
CA PRO A 28 10.74 -3.37 -9.53
C PRO A 28 10.66 -4.90 -9.38
N GLU A 29 11.82 -5.56 -9.38
CA GLU A 29 11.90 -7.01 -9.17
C GLU A 29 11.53 -7.39 -7.72
N THR A 30 11.81 -6.50 -6.78
CA THR A 30 11.52 -6.65 -5.35
C THR A 30 10.71 -5.44 -4.87
N GLY A 31 9.77 -5.69 -3.95
CA GLY A 31 8.92 -4.66 -3.37
C GLY A 31 9.62 -3.85 -2.27
N ASP A 32 10.81 -3.32 -2.55
CA ASP A 32 11.60 -2.53 -1.60
C ASP A 32 12.00 -1.16 -2.17
N ALA A 33 12.30 -0.21 -1.28
CA ALA A 33 12.69 1.13 -1.65
C ALA A 33 13.98 1.19 -2.48
N ALA A 34 14.94 0.30 -2.25
CA ALA A 34 16.22 0.32 -2.95
C ALA A 34 16.04 0.02 -4.45
N SER A 35 15.16 -0.92 -4.77
CA SER A 35 14.81 -1.25 -6.16
C SER A 35 14.09 -0.08 -6.84
N GLN A 36 13.18 0.62 -6.13
CA GLN A 36 12.52 1.81 -6.66
C GLN A 36 13.48 2.97 -6.86
N ILE A 37 14.40 3.21 -5.92
CA ILE A 37 15.45 4.24 -6.03
C ILE A 37 16.31 3.99 -7.27
N SER A 38 16.73 2.74 -7.51
CA SER A 38 17.53 2.40 -8.68
C SER A 38 16.82 2.72 -9.99
N ILE A 39 15.54 2.38 -10.10
CA ILE A 39 14.72 2.71 -11.27
C ILE A 39 14.58 4.22 -11.43
N MET A 40 14.34 4.96 -10.35
CA MET A 40 14.24 6.42 -10.41
C MET A 40 15.56 7.06 -10.85
N GLU A 41 16.70 6.59 -10.36
CA GLU A 41 18.01 7.09 -10.77
C GLU A 41 18.29 6.86 -12.26
N ASP A 42 17.89 5.70 -12.80
CA ASP A 42 17.99 5.41 -14.22
C ASP A 42 17.08 6.34 -15.05
N LEU A 43 15.86 6.63 -14.60
CA LEU A 43 14.94 7.57 -15.25
C LEU A 43 15.47 9.02 -15.22
N ILE A 44 16.06 9.42 -14.08
CA ILE A 44 16.72 10.74 -13.95
C ILE A 44 17.88 10.84 -14.96
N ALA A 45 18.70 9.81 -15.05
CA ALA A 45 19.83 9.76 -15.99
C ALA A 45 19.38 9.78 -17.46
N GLN A 46 18.19 9.22 -17.76
CA GLN A 46 17.58 9.28 -19.10
C GLN A 46 16.97 10.65 -19.41
N GLY A 47 16.77 11.51 -18.43
CA GLY A 47 16.19 12.85 -18.60
C GLY A 47 14.72 12.80 -19.00
N VAL A 48 13.92 11.98 -18.32
CA VAL A 48 12.46 11.94 -18.54
C VAL A 48 11.81 13.25 -18.11
N ASP A 49 10.65 13.57 -18.64
CA ASP A 49 9.92 14.81 -18.28
C ASP A 49 9.16 14.67 -16.94
N ALA A 50 8.70 13.47 -16.61
CA ALA A 50 7.95 13.20 -15.40
C ALA A 50 8.16 11.78 -14.89
N ILE A 51 8.07 11.59 -13.57
CA ILE A 51 8.05 10.30 -12.87
C ILE A 51 6.78 10.24 -12.03
N CYS A 52 5.96 9.19 -12.25
CA CYS A 52 4.83 8.88 -11.40
C CYS A 52 5.18 7.60 -10.62
N ILE A 53 5.04 7.62 -9.30
CA ILE A 53 5.48 6.51 -8.44
C ILE A 53 4.50 6.23 -7.30
N VAL A 54 4.34 4.93 -6.98
CA VAL A 54 3.69 4.46 -5.75
C VAL A 54 4.81 3.99 -4.81
N PRO A 55 5.17 4.77 -3.79
CA PRO A 55 6.32 4.45 -2.95
C PRO A 55 6.05 3.27 -2.01
N ASN A 56 7.00 2.33 -1.91
CA ASN A 56 6.98 1.30 -0.87
C ASN A 56 7.46 1.84 0.50
N ASP A 57 8.33 2.83 0.47
CA ASP A 57 8.81 3.59 1.63
C ASP A 57 8.97 5.05 1.20
N PRO A 58 7.95 5.89 1.43
CA PRO A 58 7.96 7.28 1.00
C PRO A 58 9.17 8.06 1.53
N ASP A 59 9.49 7.93 2.81
CA ASP A 59 10.59 8.67 3.44
C ASP A 59 11.96 8.32 2.82
N ALA A 60 12.17 7.04 2.51
CA ALA A 60 13.41 6.59 1.89
C ALA A 60 13.61 7.13 0.47
N LEU A 61 12.51 7.48 -0.23
CA LEU A 61 12.55 8.00 -1.58
C LEU A 61 12.77 9.52 -1.66
N VAL A 62 12.51 10.27 -0.58
CA VAL A 62 12.61 11.75 -0.58
C VAL A 62 13.91 12.27 -1.19
N PRO A 63 15.12 11.78 -0.83
CA PRO A 63 16.35 12.29 -1.43
C PRO A 63 16.43 12.10 -2.96
N THR A 64 15.88 11.01 -3.47
CA THR A 64 15.87 10.74 -4.92
C THR A 64 14.81 11.56 -5.63
N ILE A 65 13.67 11.82 -4.98
CA ILE A 65 12.63 12.73 -5.45
C ILE A 65 13.20 14.15 -5.58
N GLU A 66 13.90 14.65 -4.56
CA GLU A 66 14.55 15.97 -4.60
C GLU A 66 15.55 16.07 -5.78
N LYS A 67 16.37 15.04 -5.99
CA LYS A 67 17.30 14.98 -7.11
C LYS A 67 16.58 14.99 -8.47
N ALA A 68 15.44 14.32 -8.60
CA ALA A 68 14.63 14.36 -9.82
C ALA A 68 14.10 15.78 -10.08
N LYS A 69 13.54 16.44 -9.05
CA LYS A 69 13.02 17.81 -9.14
C LYS A 69 14.11 18.83 -9.44
N GLU A 70 15.30 18.70 -8.85
CA GLU A 70 16.48 19.55 -9.19
C GLU A 70 16.90 19.37 -10.64
N SER A 71 16.65 18.22 -11.25
CA SER A 71 16.87 17.95 -12.67
C SER A 71 15.74 18.45 -13.57
N GLY A 72 14.72 19.10 -13.00
CA GLY A 72 13.57 19.63 -13.75
C GLY A 72 12.50 18.60 -14.09
N ILE A 73 12.54 17.41 -13.47
CA ILE A 73 11.57 16.34 -13.67
C ILE A 73 10.38 16.57 -12.75
N VAL A 74 9.16 16.50 -13.27
CA VAL A 74 7.93 16.54 -12.49
C VAL A 74 7.75 15.20 -11.76
N VAL A 75 7.52 15.26 -10.46
CA VAL A 75 7.31 14.04 -9.66
C VAL A 75 5.90 14.01 -9.08
N VAL A 76 5.17 12.94 -9.39
CA VAL A 76 3.82 12.68 -8.89
C VAL A 76 3.84 11.38 -8.10
N THR A 77 3.29 11.41 -6.90
CA THR A 77 3.11 10.20 -6.08
C THR A 77 1.64 9.77 -6.06
N HIS A 78 1.43 8.52 -5.72
CA HIS A 78 0.16 7.95 -5.34
C HIS A 78 0.36 7.16 -4.05
N GLU A 79 -0.58 7.28 -3.12
CA GLU A 79 -0.51 6.65 -1.80
C GLU A 79 0.69 7.08 -0.93
N ALA A 80 1.07 8.36 -1.00
CA ALA A 80 2.19 8.89 -0.21
C ALA A 80 1.88 10.28 0.39
N PRO A 81 0.78 10.45 1.13
CA PRO A 81 0.36 11.76 1.64
C PRO A 81 1.37 12.38 2.62
N GLY A 82 2.18 11.57 3.31
CA GLY A 82 3.20 12.06 4.26
C GLY A 82 4.34 12.83 3.61
N ILE A 83 4.61 12.59 2.33
CA ILE A 83 5.63 13.30 1.55
C ILE A 83 5.05 14.24 0.50
N ALA A 84 3.76 14.58 0.59
CA ALA A 84 3.08 15.43 -0.40
C ALA A 84 3.77 16.80 -0.60
N GLU A 85 4.43 17.33 0.43
CA GLU A 85 5.19 18.59 0.33
C GLU A 85 6.52 18.45 -0.46
N ASN A 86 7.03 17.24 -0.62
CA ASN A 86 8.28 16.96 -1.34
C ASN A 86 8.07 16.76 -2.84
N VAL A 87 6.84 16.48 -3.29
CA VAL A 87 6.48 16.18 -4.67
C VAL A 87 5.73 17.33 -5.32
N ASP A 88 5.47 17.26 -6.62
CA ASP A 88 4.66 18.27 -7.32
C ASP A 88 3.16 18.00 -7.11
N LEU A 89 2.76 16.75 -6.97
CA LEU A 89 1.41 16.33 -6.67
C LEU A 89 1.42 14.93 -6.02
N ASP A 90 0.63 14.76 -4.97
CA ASP A 90 0.23 13.44 -4.47
C ASP A 90 -1.24 13.19 -4.83
N VAL A 91 -1.54 12.00 -5.35
CA VAL A 91 -2.89 11.64 -5.81
C VAL A 91 -3.42 10.50 -4.95
N GLU A 92 -4.45 10.79 -4.16
CA GLU A 92 -5.15 9.81 -3.35
C GLU A 92 -6.47 9.39 -4.01
N ALA A 93 -6.74 8.09 -4.10
CA ALA A 93 -7.96 7.58 -4.72
C ALA A 93 -9.19 7.80 -3.84
N PHE A 94 -9.01 7.88 -2.51
CA PHE A 94 -10.06 8.02 -1.50
C PHE A 94 -9.49 8.59 -0.20
N VAL A 95 -10.39 8.89 0.76
CA VAL A 95 -9.99 9.32 2.11
C VAL A 95 -9.53 8.08 2.89
N ASN A 96 -8.24 7.98 3.18
CA ASN A 96 -7.59 6.82 3.79
C ASN A 96 -8.24 6.40 5.12
N GLU A 97 -8.57 7.37 5.98
CA GLU A 97 -9.25 7.09 7.26
C GLU A 97 -10.62 6.42 7.07
N GLU A 98 -11.44 6.95 6.14
CA GLU A 98 -12.76 6.38 5.86
C GLU A 98 -12.66 4.99 5.24
N PHE A 99 -11.68 4.78 4.38
CA PHE A 99 -11.42 3.48 3.78
C PHE A 99 -10.98 2.45 4.83
N GLY A 100 -10.08 2.84 5.74
CA GLY A 100 -9.67 1.98 6.85
C GLY A 100 -10.83 1.61 7.78
N LYS A 101 -11.70 2.56 8.13
CA LYS A 101 -12.92 2.29 8.91
C LYS A 101 -13.81 1.24 8.25
N LEU A 102 -13.89 1.24 6.91
CA LEU A 102 -14.67 0.25 6.18
C LEU A 102 -14.15 -1.18 6.38
N PHE A 103 -12.83 -1.39 6.45
CA PHE A 103 -12.26 -2.71 6.81
C PHE A 103 -12.74 -3.14 8.19
N GLY A 104 -12.62 -2.27 9.18
CA GLY A 104 -13.08 -2.55 10.55
C GLY A 104 -14.57 -2.88 10.62
N GLU A 105 -15.41 -2.11 9.94
CA GLU A 105 -16.85 -2.33 9.87
C GLU A 105 -17.19 -3.70 9.25
N LYS A 106 -16.56 -4.04 8.11
CA LYS A 106 -16.79 -5.30 7.42
C LYS A 106 -16.35 -6.50 8.23
N LEU A 107 -15.15 -6.43 8.83
CA LEU A 107 -14.65 -7.48 9.70
C LEU A 107 -15.58 -7.69 10.90
N ALA A 108 -15.94 -6.62 11.61
CA ALA A 108 -16.81 -6.71 12.77
C ALA A 108 -18.17 -7.33 12.44
N LYS A 109 -18.76 -6.95 11.31
CA LYS A 109 -20.01 -7.56 10.82
C LYS A 109 -19.87 -9.04 10.53
N SER A 110 -18.75 -9.45 9.90
CA SER A 110 -18.48 -10.85 9.57
C SER A 110 -18.24 -11.72 10.81
N MET A 111 -17.79 -11.11 11.92
CA MET A 111 -17.50 -11.77 13.19
C MET A 111 -18.64 -11.67 14.21
N ASP A 112 -19.79 -11.11 13.86
CA ASP A 112 -20.88 -10.81 14.80
C ASP A 112 -20.41 -9.94 15.99
N GLY A 113 -19.45 -9.05 15.75
CA GLY A 113 -18.92 -8.06 16.69
C GLY A 113 -18.14 -8.63 17.87
N LYS A 114 -17.57 -9.84 17.80
CA LYS A 114 -16.86 -10.50 18.92
C LYS A 114 -15.81 -11.50 18.49
N GLY A 115 -14.80 -11.67 19.36
CA GLY A 115 -13.77 -12.69 19.22
C GLY A 115 -12.43 -12.12 18.75
N GLN A 116 -11.45 -12.99 18.58
CA GLN A 116 -10.08 -12.63 18.24
C GLN A 116 -9.91 -12.39 16.73
N TYR A 117 -9.10 -11.41 16.39
CA TYR A 117 -8.77 -11.08 15.01
C TYR A 117 -7.33 -10.59 14.87
N ALA A 118 -6.80 -10.62 13.66
CA ALA A 118 -5.53 -9.99 13.28
C ALA A 118 -5.66 -9.33 11.90
N GLY A 119 -4.67 -8.50 11.56
CA GLY A 119 -4.63 -7.83 10.28
C GLY A 119 -3.26 -7.89 9.61
N PHE A 120 -3.28 -7.69 8.29
CA PHE A 120 -2.11 -7.69 7.43
C PHE A 120 -1.94 -6.32 6.77
N VAL A 121 -0.69 -6.07 6.41
CA VAL A 121 -0.25 -4.99 5.53
C VAL A 121 0.80 -5.53 4.57
N GLY A 122 1.01 -4.89 3.45
CA GLY A 122 2.11 -5.27 2.55
C GLY A 122 3.49 -5.06 3.18
N GLY A 123 3.64 -3.97 3.95
CA GLY A 123 4.85 -3.66 4.72
C GLY A 123 4.57 -2.56 5.73
N LEU A 124 5.32 -2.54 6.85
CA LEU A 124 5.17 -1.55 7.93
C LEU A 124 5.60 -0.14 7.51
N THR A 125 6.36 0.00 6.44
CA THR A 125 6.78 1.29 5.86
C THR A 125 5.77 1.84 4.85
N MET A 126 4.77 1.05 4.45
CA MET A 126 3.72 1.48 3.53
C MET A 126 2.71 2.35 4.26
N GLU A 127 2.78 3.65 4.02
CA GLU A 127 2.06 4.66 4.77
C GLU A 127 0.54 4.45 4.73
N THR A 128 -0.03 4.23 3.55
CA THR A 128 -1.48 4.07 3.39
C THR A 128 -1.99 2.78 3.99
N HIS A 129 -1.29 1.65 3.81
CA HIS A 129 -1.64 0.39 4.45
C HIS A 129 -1.68 0.52 5.98
N MET A 130 -0.69 1.21 6.56
CA MET A 130 -0.65 1.47 7.99
C MET A 130 -1.75 2.43 8.45
N ALA A 131 -2.10 3.43 7.64
CA ALA A 131 -3.21 4.34 7.92
C ALA A 131 -4.56 3.59 7.92
N TRP A 132 -4.80 2.73 6.93
CA TRP A 132 -6.01 1.90 6.85
C TRP A 132 -6.09 0.91 8.02
N TYR A 133 -4.99 0.23 8.33
CA TYR A 133 -4.91 -0.69 9.46
C TYR A 133 -5.26 0.02 10.78
N LYS A 134 -4.62 1.14 11.07
CA LYS A 134 -4.86 1.93 12.29
C LYS A 134 -6.32 2.37 12.39
N ALA A 135 -6.88 2.92 11.31
CA ALA A 135 -8.28 3.35 11.30
C ALA A 135 -9.26 2.18 11.51
N ALA A 136 -8.96 1.00 10.95
CA ALA A 136 -9.74 -0.22 11.18
C ALA A 136 -9.72 -0.64 12.65
N ILE A 137 -8.52 -0.70 13.26
CA ILE A 137 -8.34 -1.08 14.67
C ILE A 137 -9.04 -0.09 15.61
N GLU A 138 -8.87 1.21 15.38
CA GLU A 138 -9.52 2.26 16.18
C GLU A 138 -11.05 2.15 16.10
N TYR A 139 -11.57 2.00 14.89
CA TYR A 139 -13.01 1.82 14.69
C TYR A 139 -13.56 0.59 15.43
N ILE A 140 -12.89 -0.56 15.34
CA ILE A 140 -13.30 -1.78 16.04
C ILE A 140 -13.24 -1.57 17.55
N LYS A 141 -12.15 -1.01 18.06
CA LYS A 141 -11.94 -0.78 19.49
C LYS A 141 -13.02 0.14 20.10
N GLU A 142 -13.45 1.14 19.35
CA GLU A 142 -14.50 2.08 19.81
C GLU A 142 -15.90 1.47 19.77
N ASN A 143 -16.20 0.67 18.76
CA ASN A 143 -17.57 0.24 18.48
C ASN A 143 -17.86 -1.23 18.87
N TYR A 144 -16.84 -2.06 19.03
CA TYR A 144 -16.94 -3.51 19.26
C TYR A 144 -16.00 -3.99 20.38
N PRO A 145 -16.28 -3.65 21.63
CA PRO A 145 -15.38 -3.95 22.77
C PRO A 145 -15.19 -5.45 23.05
N ASP A 146 -16.05 -6.32 22.49
CA ASP A 146 -15.92 -7.77 22.59
C ASP A 146 -15.01 -8.39 21.49
N MET A 147 -14.41 -7.55 20.64
CA MET A 147 -13.40 -7.95 19.66
C MET A 147 -12.00 -7.62 20.17
N GLU A 148 -11.06 -8.56 20.00
CA GLU A 148 -9.68 -8.45 20.44
C GLU A 148 -8.70 -8.63 19.28
N CYS A 149 -7.88 -7.61 19.01
CA CYS A 149 -6.74 -7.77 18.11
C CYS A 149 -5.64 -8.51 18.85
N VAL A 150 -5.21 -9.68 18.32
CA VAL A 150 -4.24 -10.55 19.01
C VAL A 150 -2.80 -10.11 18.86
N THR A 151 -2.54 -9.05 18.07
CA THR A 151 -1.20 -8.48 17.84
C THR A 151 -1.21 -6.98 18.04
N GLU A 152 -0.09 -6.42 18.48
CA GLU A 152 0.09 -4.97 18.59
C GLU A 152 0.31 -4.31 17.22
N GLU A 153 1.01 -5.03 16.33
CA GLU A 153 1.31 -4.60 14.96
C GLU A 153 0.71 -5.58 13.95
N PRO A 154 0.43 -5.13 12.72
CA PRO A 154 -0.02 -6.02 11.67
C PRO A 154 1.08 -6.99 11.23
N TYR A 155 0.69 -8.08 10.62
CA TYR A 155 1.62 -8.96 9.92
C TYR A 155 1.96 -8.39 8.54
N GLU A 156 3.23 -8.51 8.14
CA GLU A 156 3.66 -8.16 6.79
C GLU A 156 3.54 -9.37 5.87
N ASP A 157 2.82 -9.22 4.76
CA ASP A 157 2.71 -10.25 3.71
C ASP A 157 3.67 -10.04 2.55
N GLY A 158 4.40 -8.91 2.54
CA GLY A 158 5.34 -8.56 1.49
C GLY A 158 4.69 -8.32 0.13
N ASN A 159 3.41 -7.94 0.10
CA ASN A 159 2.60 -7.81 -1.11
C ASN A 159 2.65 -9.07 -1.98
N SER A 160 2.53 -10.24 -1.37
CA SER A 160 2.57 -11.51 -2.08
C SER A 160 1.56 -12.53 -1.54
N VAL A 161 0.95 -13.27 -2.44
CA VAL A 161 -0.01 -14.34 -2.09
C VAL A 161 0.66 -15.42 -1.22
N ASP A 162 1.89 -15.79 -1.55
CA ASP A 162 2.66 -16.77 -0.76
C ASP A 162 2.96 -16.24 0.64
N GLY A 163 3.34 -14.95 0.77
CA GLY A 163 3.57 -14.31 2.06
C GLY A 163 2.30 -14.25 2.91
N ALA A 164 1.17 -13.84 2.33
CA ALA A 164 -0.13 -13.83 3.00
C ALA A 164 -0.54 -15.24 3.46
N HIS A 165 -0.36 -16.26 2.60
CA HIS A 165 -0.64 -17.65 2.92
C HIS A 165 0.21 -18.14 4.10
N ASP A 166 1.53 -17.96 4.04
CA ASP A 166 2.45 -18.44 5.07
C ASP A 166 2.19 -17.76 6.42
N LYS A 167 1.95 -16.44 6.41
CA LYS A 167 1.59 -15.69 7.61
C LYS A 167 0.22 -16.10 8.17
N THR A 168 -0.75 -16.39 7.33
CA THR A 168 -2.04 -16.93 7.76
C THR A 168 -1.86 -18.25 8.51
N LEU A 169 -1.06 -19.17 8.00
CA LEU A 169 -0.76 -20.44 8.69
C LEU A 169 -0.03 -20.24 10.04
N GLU A 170 0.87 -19.27 10.10
CA GLU A 170 1.56 -18.87 11.33
C GLU A 170 0.55 -18.38 12.40
N ILE A 171 -0.35 -17.47 11.99
CA ILE A 171 -1.39 -16.91 12.86
C ILE A 171 -2.33 -18.00 13.38
N LEU A 172 -2.86 -18.83 12.50
CA LEU A 172 -3.78 -19.90 12.87
C LEU A 172 -3.16 -20.92 13.83
N LYS A 173 -1.84 -21.11 13.73
CA LYS A 173 -1.09 -21.96 14.66
C LYS A 173 -0.87 -21.29 16.01
N ALA A 174 -0.57 -19.99 16.02
CA ALA A 174 -0.31 -19.23 17.25
C ALA A 174 -1.59 -18.91 18.01
N TYR A 175 -2.69 -18.66 17.30
CA TYR A 175 -3.99 -18.26 17.84
C TYR A 175 -5.11 -19.19 17.35
N PRO A 176 -5.27 -20.38 17.93
CA PRO A 176 -6.25 -21.38 17.45
C PRO A 176 -7.72 -20.92 17.53
N ASP A 177 -8.01 -19.94 18.38
CA ASP A 177 -9.35 -19.39 18.60
C ASP A 177 -9.65 -18.13 17.76
N ILE A 178 -8.71 -17.73 16.89
CA ILE A 178 -8.90 -16.56 16.00
C ILE A 178 -10.08 -16.78 15.06
N LYS A 179 -10.90 -15.75 14.88
CA LYS A 179 -12.13 -15.81 14.09
C LYS A 179 -12.14 -14.95 12.86
N GLY A 180 -11.26 -13.95 12.83
CA GLY A 180 -11.23 -13.00 11.73
C GLY A 180 -9.83 -12.57 11.35
N LEU A 181 -9.64 -12.40 10.05
CA LEU A 181 -8.46 -11.80 9.45
C LEU A 181 -8.91 -10.72 8.47
N PHE A 182 -8.19 -9.63 8.40
CA PHE A 182 -8.38 -8.62 7.35
C PHE A 182 -7.03 -8.21 6.78
N ASP A 183 -7.03 -7.77 5.55
CA ASP A 183 -5.83 -7.40 4.84
C ASP A 183 -5.99 -6.02 4.20
N CYS A 184 -5.00 -5.15 4.43
CA CYS A 184 -4.87 -3.85 3.79
C CYS A 184 -4.03 -3.91 2.52
N SER A 185 -3.47 -5.09 2.17
CA SER A 185 -2.85 -5.35 0.88
C SER A 185 -3.85 -5.97 -0.10
N ALA A 186 -3.45 -6.19 -1.34
CA ALA A 186 -4.31 -6.82 -2.36
C ALA A 186 -4.25 -8.37 -2.33
N HIS A 187 -3.51 -8.99 -1.40
CA HIS A 187 -3.06 -10.40 -1.54
C HIS A 187 -3.66 -11.37 -0.51
N GLY A 188 -4.14 -10.87 0.62
CA GLY A 188 -4.64 -11.74 1.70
C GLY A 188 -6.07 -12.24 1.54
N GLY A 189 -6.77 -11.82 0.51
CA GLY A 189 -8.17 -12.20 0.22
C GLY A 189 -8.36 -13.29 -0.82
N GLY A 190 -7.28 -13.97 -1.19
CA GLY A 190 -7.29 -15.03 -2.23
C GLY A 190 -7.58 -16.40 -1.68
#